data_6505648675fa0961fa73388ee0cd7bbb
#
_entry.id   6505648675fa0961fa73388ee0cd7bbb
#
_cell.length_a   1.000
_cell.length_b   1.000
_cell.length_c   1.000
_cell.angle_alpha   90.00
_cell.angle_beta   90.00
_cell.angle_gamma   90.00
#
_symmetry.space_group_name_H-M   'P 1'
#
loop_
_entity.id
_entity.type
_entity.pdbx_description
1 polymer ?
#
loop_
_entity_poly.entity_id
_entity_poly.type
_entity_poly.pdbx_seq_one_letter_code
_entity_poly.pdbx_strand_id
1 'polypeptide(L)'
;MSRHRRKSRRAAVVAAAATVLAGAIGLGVGAVAQAGLVKGTVIGGQGNFSTVNERVLPSLSARITGQATPGDRIPMICRTTGDVVENNNRWIWSGAFYIADAFIRENTGNLPVCASTRPTSWTALDISMQKQVQDEWCWDASGLTIANYWGYTQYNQYDFCRLAQQGRWLDCNDRPATLDDMAGALSTMGFRNSGYDLNRNASFSEVANEIASGRPFAVRIGWTSGGGHMNVIYGYDSTSNMIAVGDPWPSTQTYTWWNFNTYVDNGSFQWTHSRIGIHA
;
A
#
# COMPACT_ATOMS: atom_id res chain seq x y z
N MET A 1 12.26 -60.21 21.45
CA MET A 1 11.85 -59.82 20.08
C MET A 1 10.34 -59.57 20.08
N SER A 2 9.88 -58.35 20.17
CA SER A 2 8.44 -58.02 20.09
C SER A 2 8.26 -56.75 19.25
N ARG A 3 7.65 -56.86 18.09
CA ARG A 3 7.37 -55.80 17.15
C ARG A 3 6.08 -55.07 17.58
N HIS A 4 6.14 -53.85 18.04
CA HIS A 4 4.97 -52.99 18.23
C HIS A 4 4.58 -52.32 16.89
N ARG A 5 3.46 -52.78 16.33
CA ARG A 5 2.75 -52.10 15.22
C ARG A 5 2.05 -50.83 15.76
N ARG A 6 2.43 -49.65 15.27
CA ARG A 6 1.65 -48.41 15.44
C ARG A 6 0.46 -48.40 14.48
N LYS A 7 -0.75 -48.44 15.03
CA LYS A 7 -1.98 -48.19 14.31
C LYS A 7 -2.17 -46.68 14.07
N SER A 8 -2.23 -46.28 12.82
CA SER A 8 -2.64 -44.92 12.43
C SER A 8 -4.15 -44.75 12.62
N ARG A 9 -4.55 -43.80 13.47
CA ARG A 9 -5.95 -43.37 13.56
C ARG A 9 -6.20 -42.27 12.52
N ARG A 10 -7.02 -42.59 11.53
CA ARG A 10 -7.61 -41.58 10.63
C ARG A 10 -8.71 -40.85 11.39
N ALA A 11 -8.60 -39.53 11.56
CA ALA A 11 -9.68 -38.70 12.06
C ALA A 11 -10.65 -38.40 10.91
N ALA A 12 -11.90 -38.79 11.11
CA ALA A 12 -12.99 -38.43 10.21
C ALA A 12 -13.45 -36.97 10.52
N VAL A 13 -13.46 -36.14 9.49
CA VAL A 13 -14.04 -34.80 9.60
C VAL A 13 -15.54 -34.93 9.35
N VAL A 14 -16.33 -34.66 10.37
CA VAL A 14 -17.80 -34.56 10.27
C VAL A 14 -18.14 -33.15 9.83
N ALA A 15 -18.67 -32.97 8.64
CA ALA A 15 -19.23 -31.71 8.17
C ALA A 15 -20.64 -31.55 8.78
N ALA A 16 -20.82 -30.56 9.64
CA ALA A 16 -22.13 -30.17 10.14
C ALA A 16 -22.78 -29.19 9.15
N ALA A 17 -23.85 -29.61 8.52
CA ALA A 17 -24.73 -28.76 7.72
C ALA A 17 -25.63 -27.96 8.66
N ALA A 18 -25.46 -26.64 8.72
CA ALA A 18 -26.37 -25.74 9.41
C ALA A 18 -27.53 -25.36 8.48
N THR A 19 -28.72 -25.88 8.78
CA THR A 19 -29.96 -25.47 8.14
C THR A 19 -30.46 -24.17 8.75
N VAL A 20 -30.44 -23.07 7.97
CA VAL A 20 -31.03 -21.79 8.38
C VAL A 20 -32.47 -21.76 7.89
N LEU A 21 -33.42 -21.70 8.82
CA LEU A 21 -34.83 -21.42 8.51
C LEU A 21 -34.94 -19.96 8.07
N ALA A 22 -35.38 -19.72 6.86
CA ALA A 22 -35.73 -18.43 6.33
C ALA A 22 -37.15 -18.05 6.75
N GLY A 23 -37.28 -17.09 7.65
CA GLY A 23 -38.53 -16.37 7.91
C GLY A 23 -38.79 -15.36 6.79
N ALA A 24 -39.87 -15.53 6.06
CA ALA A 24 -40.30 -14.63 5.00
C ALA A 24 -40.83 -13.32 5.60
N ILE A 25 -40.11 -12.22 5.39
CA ILE A 25 -40.67 -10.86 5.41
C ILE A 25 -40.61 -10.36 3.96
N GLY A 26 -41.77 -10.28 3.32
CA GLY A 26 -41.89 -9.80 1.96
C GLY A 26 -41.66 -8.29 1.90
N LEU A 27 -40.53 -7.89 1.36
CA LEU A 27 -40.35 -6.59 0.72
C LEU A 27 -39.90 -6.90 -0.71
N GLY A 28 -40.70 -6.41 -1.68
CA GLY A 28 -40.48 -6.65 -3.10
C GLY A 28 -39.09 -6.14 -3.53
N VAL A 29 -38.15 -7.06 -3.62
CA VAL A 29 -36.88 -6.85 -4.32
C VAL A 29 -37.16 -7.17 -5.76
N GLY A 30 -37.30 -6.11 -6.58
CA GLY A 30 -37.36 -6.28 -8.03
C GLY A 30 -36.21 -7.16 -8.47
N ALA A 31 -36.52 -8.20 -9.23
CA ALA A 31 -35.55 -9.07 -9.86
C ALA A 31 -34.57 -8.21 -10.66
N VAL A 32 -33.37 -7.94 -10.13
CA VAL A 32 -32.25 -7.45 -10.94
C VAL A 32 -31.92 -8.61 -11.87
N ALA A 33 -32.38 -8.48 -13.13
CA ALA A 33 -31.94 -9.36 -14.19
C ALA A 33 -30.41 -9.44 -14.11
N GLN A 34 -29.87 -10.63 -13.95
CA GLN A 34 -28.45 -10.90 -14.11
C GLN A 34 -28.12 -10.66 -15.60
N ALA A 35 -27.93 -9.39 -15.96
CA ALA A 35 -27.30 -9.06 -17.22
C ALA A 35 -25.94 -9.71 -17.18
N GLY A 36 -25.66 -10.63 -18.10
CA GLY A 36 -24.38 -11.32 -18.18
C GLY A 36 -23.27 -10.27 -18.14
N LEU A 37 -22.22 -10.51 -17.33
CA LEU A 37 -21.11 -9.60 -17.15
C LEU A 37 -20.57 -9.15 -18.52
N VAL A 38 -20.64 -7.86 -18.80
CA VAL A 38 -20.07 -7.27 -20.02
C VAL A 38 -18.57 -7.55 -19.98
N LYS A 39 -18.01 -8.08 -21.07
CA LYS A 39 -16.57 -8.38 -21.16
C LYS A 39 -15.93 -7.52 -22.23
N GLY A 40 -14.80 -6.91 -21.89
CA GLY A 40 -13.92 -6.22 -22.83
C GLY A 40 -12.79 -7.11 -23.33
N THR A 41 -12.36 -6.87 -24.55
CA THR A 41 -11.17 -7.52 -25.14
C THR A 41 -9.99 -6.58 -25.00
N VAL A 42 -8.94 -7.06 -24.37
CA VAL A 42 -7.69 -6.31 -24.26
C VAL A 42 -7.04 -6.19 -25.64
N ILE A 43 -6.64 -4.99 -26.00
CA ILE A 43 -5.82 -4.69 -27.18
C ILE A 43 -4.45 -4.17 -26.72
N GLY A 44 -3.40 -4.41 -27.49
CA GLY A 44 -2.10 -3.79 -27.25
C GLY A 44 -2.19 -2.28 -27.47
N GLY A 45 -1.38 -1.51 -26.73
CA GLY A 45 -1.24 -0.06 -26.97
C GLY A 45 -0.55 0.24 -28.31
N GLN A 46 -0.50 1.53 -28.68
CA GLN A 46 0.08 2.00 -29.94
C GLN A 46 1.59 1.71 -30.10
N GLY A 47 2.24 1.07 -29.13
CA GLY A 47 3.67 0.81 -29.10
C GLY A 47 4.10 -0.66 -29.11
N ASN A 48 3.30 -1.61 -29.64
CA ASN A 48 3.62 -3.05 -29.62
C ASN A 48 3.85 -3.63 -28.21
N PHE A 49 3.11 -3.15 -27.23
CA PHE A 49 3.19 -3.73 -25.88
C PHE A 49 2.62 -5.15 -25.88
N SER A 50 3.42 -6.09 -25.42
CA SER A 50 3.02 -7.50 -25.29
C SER A 50 2.04 -7.72 -24.14
N THR A 51 1.95 -6.80 -23.16
CA THR A 51 1.09 -6.88 -21.99
C THR A 51 0.58 -5.51 -21.57
N VAL A 52 -0.57 -5.49 -20.91
CA VAL A 52 -1.20 -4.33 -20.29
C VAL A 52 -1.27 -4.55 -18.78
N ASN A 53 -0.84 -3.58 -18.00
CA ASN A 53 -0.82 -3.72 -16.55
C ASN A 53 -2.22 -3.61 -15.94
N GLU A 54 -2.54 -4.58 -15.09
CA GLU A 54 -3.68 -4.57 -14.16
C GLU A 54 -3.23 -3.90 -12.85
N ARG A 55 -4.02 -2.96 -12.33
CA ARG A 55 -3.60 -2.11 -11.21
C ARG A 55 -4.64 -2.03 -10.10
N VAL A 56 -4.18 -1.81 -8.86
CA VAL A 56 -5.08 -1.65 -7.69
C VAL A 56 -5.92 -0.37 -7.74
N LEU A 57 -5.47 0.67 -8.46
CA LEU A 57 -6.13 1.97 -8.62
C LEU A 57 -6.06 2.42 -10.08
N PRO A 58 -6.90 3.36 -10.51
CA PRO A 58 -6.86 3.94 -11.85
C PRO A 58 -5.73 4.97 -11.99
N SER A 59 -4.50 4.55 -11.72
CA SER A 59 -3.30 5.41 -11.76
C SER A 59 -2.09 4.65 -12.27
N LEU A 60 -1.22 5.33 -13.04
CA LEU A 60 0.02 4.79 -13.56
C LEU A 60 1.06 4.50 -12.46
N SER A 61 0.96 5.18 -11.33
CA SER A 61 1.79 4.94 -10.15
C SER A 61 1.26 3.83 -9.24
N ALA A 62 0.01 3.37 -9.45
CA ALA A 62 -0.59 2.32 -8.63
C ALA A 62 0.10 0.97 -8.83
N ARG A 63 0.16 0.20 -7.75
CA ARG A 63 0.75 -1.15 -7.77
C ARG A 63 0.12 -2.02 -8.85
N ILE A 64 0.97 -2.72 -9.60
CA ILE A 64 0.58 -3.72 -10.59
C ILE A 64 0.21 -5.01 -9.84
N THR A 65 -1.00 -5.52 -10.08
CA THR A 65 -1.51 -6.78 -9.51
C THR A 65 -1.42 -7.94 -10.48
N GLY A 66 -1.31 -7.65 -11.77
CA GLY A 66 -1.22 -8.63 -12.83
C GLY A 66 -0.98 -7.95 -14.17
N GLN A 67 -0.97 -8.76 -15.22
CA GLN A 67 -0.83 -8.30 -16.60
C GLN A 67 -1.81 -9.07 -17.48
N ALA A 68 -2.51 -8.34 -18.36
CA ALA A 68 -3.35 -8.90 -19.39
C ALA A 68 -2.61 -8.86 -20.75
N THR A 69 -2.87 -9.83 -21.60
CA THR A 69 -2.32 -9.89 -22.97
C THR A 69 -3.38 -9.49 -24.00
N PRO A 70 -2.96 -8.98 -25.18
CA PRO A 70 -3.91 -8.75 -26.26
C PRO A 70 -4.70 -10.00 -26.62
N GLY A 71 -6.04 -9.87 -26.64
CA GLY A 71 -6.97 -10.98 -26.82
C GLY A 71 -7.64 -11.44 -25.52
N ASP A 72 -7.09 -11.15 -24.36
CA ASP A 72 -7.71 -11.52 -23.08
C ASP A 72 -9.08 -10.85 -22.94
N ARG A 73 -10.02 -11.61 -22.36
CA ARG A 73 -11.39 -11.17 -22.11
C ARG A 73 -11.59 -10.90 -20.63
N ILE A 74 -11.65 -9.61 -20.26
CA ILE A 74 -11.82 -9.17 -18.87
C ILE A 74 -13.27 -8.75 -18.59
N PRO A 75 -13.79 -8.99 -17.37
CA PRO A 75 -15.05 -8.41 -16.94
C PRO A 75 -14.96 -6.88 -16.92
N MET A 76 -16.05 -6.20 -17.29
CA MET A 76 -16.17 -4.76 -17.20
C MET A 76 -17.39 -4.41 -16.34
N ILE A 77 -17.17 -4.00 -15.10
CA ILE A 77 -18.26 -3.73 -14.14
C ILE A 77 -18.68 -2.27 -14.22
N CYS A 78 -17.72 -1.35 -14.15
CA CYS A 78 -17.97 0.09 -14.17
C CYS A 78 -16.74 0.85 -14.69
N ARG A 79 -16.93 2.12 -15.03
CA ARG A 79 -15.87 3.02 -15.49
C ARG A 79 -15.63 4.14 -14.48
N THR A 80 -14.38 4.59 -14.38
CA THR A 80 -13.97 5.74 -13.57
C THR A 80 -12.96 6.60 -14.32
N THR A 81 -12.55 7.70 -13.73
CA THR A 81 -11.47 8.55 -14.25
C THR A 81 -10.19 8.30 -13.44
N GLY A 82 -9.05 8.41 -14.09
CA GLY A 82 -7.73 8.25 -13.49
C GLY A 82 -6.67 8.98 -14.31
N ASP A 83 -5.43 8.51 -14.24
CA ASP A 83 -4.32 9.06 -15.02
C ASP A 83 -4.58 8.92 -16.53
N VAL A 84 -4.08 9.89 -17.31
CA VAL A 84 -4.22 9.86 -18.76
C VAL A 84 -3.30 8.80 -19.37
N VAL A 85 -3.89 7.91 -20.17
CA VAL A 85 -3.20 6.87 -20.94
C VAL A 85 -3.64 6.99 -22.40
N GLU A 86 -2.71 7.21 -23.31
CA GLU A 86 -3.00 7.40 -24.77
C GLU A 86 -4.14 8.41 -25.03
N ASN A 87 -4.07 9.58 -24.39
CA ASN A 87 -5.08 10.66 -24.43
C ASN A 87 -6.47 10.31 -23.85
N ASN A 88 -6.57 9.23 -23.10
CA ASN A 88 -7.79 8.77 -22.45
C ASN A 88 -7.57 8.65 -20.94
N ASN A 89 -8.40 9.33 -20.12
CA ASN A 89 -8.33 9.26 -18.67
C ASN A 89 -9.35 8.27 -18.07
N ARG A 90 -10.06 7.52 -18.90
CA ARG A 90 -11.01 6.50 -18.44
C ARG A 90 -10.30 5.22 -18.04
N TRP A 91 -10.77 4.63 -16.96
CA TRP A 91 -10.33 3.35 -16.44
C TRP A 91 -11.52 2.44 -16.18
N ILE A 92 -11.34 1.14 -16.36
CA ILE A 92 -12.37 0.12 -16.18
C ILE A 92 -12.06 -0.67 -14.91
N TRP A 93 -13.06 -0.81 -14.06
CA TRP A 93 -13.02 -1.72 -12.92
C TRP A 93 -13.53 -3.09 -13.34
N SER A 94 -12.70 -4.12 -13.13
CA SER A 94 -13.00 -5.52 -13.49
C SER A 94 -13.69 -6.30 -12.34
N GLY A 95 -13.73 -5.74 -11.14
CA GLY A 95 -14.11 -6.45 -9.91
C GLY A 95 -12.89 -6.90 -9.08
N ALA A 96 -11.70 -6.91 -9.67
CA ALA A 96 -10.46 -7.31 -9.01
C ALA A 96 -9.31 -6.30 -9.23
N PHE A 97 -9.30 -5.59 -10.34
CA PHE A 97 -8.26 -4.63 -10.73
C PHE A 97 -8.83 -3.54 -11.63
N TYR A 98 -8.05 -2.47 -11.79
CA TYR A 98 -8.30 -1.44 -12.81
C TYR A 98 -7.39 -1.66 -14.02
N ILE A 99 -7.95 -1.41 -15.21
CA ILE A 99 -7.21 -1.37 -16.47
C ILE A 99 -7.56 -0.08 -17.22
N ALA A 100 -6.57 0.52 -17.90
CA ALA A 100 -6.84 1.71 -18.69
C ALA A 100 -7.75 1.40 -19.90
N ASP A 101 -8.78 2.19 -20.09
CA ASP A 101 -9.76 2.04 -21.16
C ASP A 101 -9.14 2.12 -22.56
N ALA A 102 -8.05 2.87 -22.72
CA ALA A 102 -7.28 2.95 -23.95
C ALA A 102 -6.86 1.58 -24.51
N PHE A 103 -6.79 0.57 -23.65
CA PHE A 103 -6.41 -0.80 -24.02
C PHE A 103 -7.61 -1.75 -24.14
N ILE A 104 -8.84 -1.24 -24.20
CA ILE A 104 -10.07 -2.02 -24.35
C ILE A 104 -10.70 -1.72 -25.73
N ARG A 105 -11.01 -2.77 -26.47
CA ARG A 105 -11.59 -2.64 -27.82
C ARG A 105 -13.02 -2.12 -27.81
N GLU A 106 -13.82 -2.59 -26.87
CA GLU A 106 -15.26 -2.32 -26.80
C GLU A 106 -15.52 -0.88 -26.30
N ASN A 107 -16.65 -0.31 -26.75
CA ASN A 107 -17.08 1.00 -26.25
C ASN A 107 -17.53 0.90 -24.79
N THR A 108 -16.78 1.51 -23.91
CA THR A 108 -17.01 1.51 -22.46
C THR A 108 -17.82 2.72 -21.98
N GLY A 109 -18.20 3.63 -22.91
CA GLY A 109 -18.94 4.85 -22.58
C GLY A 109 -20.29 4.60 -21.90
N ASN A 110 -20.93 3.45 -22.18
CA ASN A 110 -22.20 3.04 -21.62
C ASN A 110 -22.08 2.25 -20.30
N LEU A 111 -20.87 1.92 -19.85
CA LEU A 111 -20.70 1.32 -18.54
C LEU A 111 -21.16 2.29 -17.45
N PRO A 112 -21.78 1.80 -16.37
CA PRO A 112 -22.09 2.66 -15.23
C PRO A 112 -20.81 3.33 -14.73
N VAL A 113 -20.91 4.54 -14.24
CA VAL A 113 -19.81 5.16 -13.50
C VAL A 113 -19.67 4.34 -12.23
N CYS A 114 -18.45 3.94 -11.89
CA CYS A 114 -18.20 3.30 -10.62
C CYS A 114 -18.77 4.22 -9.55
N ALA A 115 -19.76 3.75 -8.79
CA ALA A 115 -20.13 4.42 -7.55
C ALA A 115 -18.79 4.71 -6.89
N SER A 116 -18.54 5.98 -6.51
CA SER A 116 -17.22 6.37 -6.01
C SER A 116 -16.81 5.33 -4.97
N THR A 117 -16.17 4.27 -5.44
CA THR A 117 -15.53 3.29 -4.59
C THR A 117 -14.32 4.02 -4.07
N ARG A 118 -14.55 4.88 -3.09
CA ARG A 118 -13.52 5.03 -2.08
C ARG A 118 -13.19 3.59 -1.71
N PRO A 119 -11.93 3.15 -1.82
CA PRO A 119 -11.53 1.86 -1.30
C PRO A 119 -12.14 1.73 0.08
N THR A 120 -12.57 0.53 0.42
CA THR A 120 -13.06 0.18 1.77
C THR A 120 -12.45 1.12 2.78
N SER A 121 -13.25 1.76 3.57
CA SER A 121 -12.98 2.95 4.38
C SER A 121 -11.57 3.08 4.94
N TRP A 122 -10.83 1.99 5.07
CA TRP A 122 -9.45 1.97 5.56
C TRP A 122 -8.60 0.91 4.83
N THR A 123 -7.30 1.19 4.72
CA THR A 123 -6.27 0.26 4.24
C THR A 123 -5.04 0.43 5.12
N ALA A 124 -4.47 -0.67 5.59
CA ALA A 124 -3.19 -0.69 6.28
C ALA A 124 -2.29 -1.77 5.67
N LEU A 125 -1.02 -1.42 5.48
CA LEU A 125 0.01 -2.33 4.98
C LEU A 125 0.56 -3.15 6.16
N ASP A 126 0.92 -4.39 5.92
CA ASP A 126 1.48 -5.30 6.93
C ASP A 126 2.98 -5.00 7.13
N ILE A 127 3.27 -3.93 7.86
CA ILE A 127 4.65 -3.58 8.23
C ILE A 127 5.03 -4.22 9.56
N SER A 128 6.30 -4.58 9.72
CA SER A 128 6.89 -4.96 11.01
C SER A 128 7.77 -3.83 11.51
N MET A 129 7.15 -2.90 12.28
CA MET A 129 7.85 -1.71 12.77
C MET A 129 9.02 -2.06 13.66
N GLN A 130 10.22 -1.65 13.25
CA GLN A 130 11.43 -1.84 14.03
C GLN A 130 11.49 -0.81 15.17
N LYS A 131 11.81 -1.26 16.39
CA LYS A 131 12.12 -0.35 17.50
C LYS A 131 13.57 0.10 17.38
N GLN A 132 13.82 1.41 17.50
CA GLN A 132 15.18 1.94 17.44
C GLN A 132 16.05 1.42 18.59
N VAL A 133 17.28 1.03 18.27
CA VAL A 133 18.23 0.47 19.23
C VAL A 133 19.19 1.50 19.80
N GLN A 134 19.15 2.73 19.28
CA GLN A 134 19.89 3.90 19.77
C GLN A 134 18.93 5.09 19.87
N ASP A 135 19.22 6.07 20.72
CA ASP A 135 18.28 7.15 21.02
C ASP A 135 18.02 8.08 19.80
N GLU A 136 18.99 8.26 18.91
CA GLU A 136 18.89 9.13 17.73
C GLU A 136 18.56 8.35 16.44
N TRP A 137 18.25 7.03 16.51
CA TRP A 137 18.10 6.18 15.34
C TRP A 137 16.65 5.97 14.86
N CYS A 138 15.77 6.92 15.11
CA CYS A 138 14.41 6.87 14.56
C CYS A 138 14.41 6.80 13.03
N TRP A 139 15.34 7.50 12.37
CA TRP A 139 15.52 7.48 10.93
C TRP A 139 15.92 6.10 10.41
N ASP A 140 16.82 5.43 11.12
CA ASP A 140 17.34 4.10 10.80
C ASP A 140 16.25 3.04 10.94
N ALA A 141 15.61 2.98 12.11
CA ALA A 141 14.55 2.04 12.40
C ALA A 141 13.34 2.19 11.46
N SER A 142 12.99 3.43 11.11
CA SER A 142 11.91 3.70 10.13
C SER A 142 12.32 3.25 8.73
N GLY A 143 13.54 3.53 8.30
CA GLY A 143 14.07 3.09 7.00
C GLY A 143 14.17 1.57 6.89
N LEU A 144 14.70 0.91 7.92
CA LEU A 144 14.79 -0.55 7.99
C LEU A 144 13.39 -1.21 8.01
N THR A 145 12.40 -0.58 8.66
CA THR A 145 11.00 -1.04 8.62
C THR A 145 10.49 -1.09 7.17
N ILE A 146 10.72 -0.01 6.41
CA ILE A 146 10.33 0.06 5.00
C ILE A 146 11.11 -0.98 4.18
N ALA A 147 12.42 -1.13 4.42
CA ALA A 147 13.23 -2.12 3.74
C ALA A 147 12.73 -3.56 4.00
N ASN A 148 12.42 -3.90 5.26
CA ASN A 148 11.88 -5.20 5.63
C ASN A 148 10.51 -5.48 4.96
N TYR A 149 9.65 -4.48 4.86
CA TYR A 149 8.38 -4.60 4.15
C TYR A 149 8.58 -5.00 2.67
N TRP A 150 9.64 -4.51 2.03
CA TRP A 150 10.01 -4.85 0.66
C TRP A 150 10.85 -6.14 0.54
N GLY A 151 11.06 -6.87 1.64
CA GLY A 151 11.73 -8.18 1.66
C GLY A 151 13.22 -8.15 1.94
N TYR A 152 13.81 -7.00 2.26
CA TYR A 152 15.24 -6.86 2.62
C TYR A 152 15.47 -7.17 4.11
N THR A 153 15.11 -8.38 4.55
CA THR A 153 15.09 -8.78 5.97
C THR A 153 16.43 -9.23 6.53
N GLN A 154 17.48 -9.27 5.71
CA GLN A 154 18.82 -9.71 6.11
C GLN A 154 19.66 -8.66 6.84
N TYR A 155 19.17 -7.43 6.93
CA TYR A 155 19.90 -6.31 7.54
C TYR A 155 19.35 -6.00 8.94
N ASN A 156 20.23 -5.53 9.82
CA ASN A 156 19.88 -4.92 11.09
C ASN A 156 20.13 -3.40 11.04
N GLN A 157 19.81 -2.68 12.13
CA GLN A 157 19.97 -1.23 12.16
C GLN A 157 21.42 -0.78 12.00
N TYR A 158 22.39 -1.49 12.59
CA TYR A 158 23.81 -1.18 12.38
C TYR A 158 24.24 -1.37 10.92
N ASP A 159 23.68 -2.38 10.23
CA ASP A 159 23.90 -2.56 8.80
C ASP A 159 23.29 -1.45 8.00
N PHE A 160 22.05 -1.04 8.32
CA PHE A 160 21.34 0.04 7.64
C PHE A 160 22.11 1.36 7.76
N CYS A 161 22.58 1.71 8.94
CA CYS A 161 23.44 2.90 9.14
C CYS A 161 24.73 2.82 8.30
N ARG A 162 25.43 1.67 8.29
CA ARG A 162 26.63 1.50 7.46
C ARG A 162 26.35 1.65 5.95
N LEU A 163 25.20 1.20 5.50
CA LEU A 163 24.79 1.38 4.10
C LEU A 163 24.52 2.85 3.79
N ALA A 164 23.96 3.60 4.72
CA ALA A 164 23.77 5.06 4.60
C ALA A 164 25.08 5.82 4.54
N GLN A 165 26.16 5.33 5.20
CA GLN A 165 27.48 5.94 5.18
C GLN A 165 28.16 5.90 3.80
N GLN A 166 27.79 4.99 2.91
CA GLN A 166 28.48 4.81 1.63
C GLN A 166 28.44 6.09 0.80
N GLY A 167 29.59 6.73 0.70
CA GLY A 167 29.76 8.01 0.00
C GLY A 167 29.28 9.25 0.76
N ARG A 168 28.99 9.15 2.06
CA ARG A 168 28.50 10.24 2.91
C ARG A 168 29.26 10.31 4.22
N TRP A 169 29.33 11.53 4.80
CA TRP A 169 29.84 11.77 6.15
C TRP A 169 28.73 11.52 7.18
N LEU A 170 28.41 10.28 7.46
CA LEU A 170 27.44 9.88 8.48
C LEU A 170 28.17 9.12 9.58
N ASP A 171 27.89 9.46 10.83
CA ASP A 171 28.44 8.77 12.00
C ASP A 171 27.39 7.80 12.57
N CYS A 172 27.74 6.50 12.67
CA CYS A 172 26.88 5.47 13.25
C CYS A 172 27.05 5.32 14.77
N ASN A 173 27.53 6.36 15.48
CA ASN A 173 27.64 6.40 16.93
C ASN A 173 26.47 7.16 17.55
N ASP A 174 25.23 6.65 17.43
CA ASP A 174 24.03 7.26 17.96
C ASP A 174 23.86 8.74 17.55
N ARG A 175 23.73 8.97 16.25
CA ARG A 175 23.57 10.31 15.66
C ARG A 175 22.26 10.41 14.88
N PRO A 176 21.61 11.58 14.95
CA PRO A 176 20.47 11.86 14.07
C PRO A 176 20.94 11.92 12.62
N ALA A 177 20.03 11.56 11.71
CA ALA A 177 20.25 11.68 10.27
C ALA A 177 18.99 12.19 9.58
N THR A 178 19.09 12.42 8.28
CA THR A 178 18.05 13.00 7.45
C THR A 178 17.27 11.91 6.69
N LEU A 179 16.12 12.26 6.11
CA LEU A 179 15.42 11.40 5.15
C LEU A 179 16.28 11.10 3.91
N ASP A 180 17.24 11.97 3.55
CA ASP A 180 18.16 11.70 2.45
C ASP A 180 19.26 10.70 2.83
N ASP A 181 19.68 10.65 4.09
CA ASP A 181 20.58 9.61 4.58
C ASP A 181 19.89 8.25 4.57
N MET A 182 18.62 8.19 5.02
CA MET A 182 17.76 7.01 4.89
C MET A 182 17.67 6.55 3.43
N ALA A 183 17.43 7.48 2.49
CA ALA A 183 17.38 7.16 1.06
C ALA A 183 18.72 6.63 0.53
N GLY A 184 19.84 7.13 1.05
CA GLY A 184 21.18 6.62 0.75
C GLY A 184 21.31 5.13 1.08
N ALA A 185 20.85 4.71 2.28
CA ALA A 185 20.82 3.30 2.65
C ALA A 185 19.94 2.48 1.71
N LEU A 186 18.69 2.90 1.47
CA LEU A 186 17.76 2.20 0.58
C LEU A 186 18.33 2.07 -0.85
N SER A 187 18.95 3.13 -1.37
CA SER A 187 19.61 3.09 -2.68
C SER A 187 20.76 2.08 -2.71
N THR A 188 21.60 2.06 -1.66
CA THR A 188 22.71 1.11 -1.54
C THR A 188 22.22 -0.34 -1.42
N MET A 189 21.05 -0.56 -0.82
CA MET A 189 20.38 -1.86 -0.75
C MET A 189 19.84 -2.33 -2.11
N GLY A 190 19.76 -1.46 -3.11
CA GLY A 190 19.29 -1.79 -4.46
C GLY A 190 17.82 -1.47 -4.72
N PHE A 191 17.20 -0.60 -3.94
CA PHE A 191 15.87 -0.09 -4.24
C PHE A 191 15.85 0.60 -5.61
N ARG A 192 14.86 0.31 -6.44
CA ARG A 192 14.67 0.97 -7.74
C ARG A 192 14.39 2.46 -7.58
N ASN A 193 13.69 2.80 -6.51
CA ASN A 193 13.44 4.17 -6.12
C ASN A 193 13.48 4.29 -4.60
N SER A 194 14.46 5.02 -4.08
CA SER A 194 14.60 5.33 -2.65
C SER A 194 13.68 6.47 -2.19
N GLY A 195 12.77 6.91 -3.06
CA GLY A 195 11.82 7.99 -2.79
C GLY A 195 12.41 9.39 -2.96
N TYR A 196 11.56 10.38 -2.80
CA TYR A 196 11.93 11.80 -2.79
C TYR A 196 11.27 12.51 -1.63
N ASP A 197 11.96 13.49 -1.06
CA ASP A 197 11.44 14.30 0.04
C ASP A 197 10.57 15.45 -0.51
N LEU A 198 9.36 15.57 0.01
CA LEU A 198 8.45 16.67 -0.33
C LEU A 198 8.84 17.99 0.35
N ASN A 199 9.72 17.98 1.38
CA ASN A 199 10.01 19.12 2.25
C ASN A 199 8.74 19.73 2.90
N ARG A 200 7.71 18.93 3.07
CA ARG A 200 6.42 19.26 3.71
C ARG A 200 5.72 17.97 4.14
N ASN A 201 4.63 18.11 4.88
CA ASN A 201 3.71 16.99 5.07
C ASN A 201 3.10 16.56 3.72
N ALA A 202 2.87 15.29 3.54
CA ALA A 202 2.04 14.79 2.45
C ALA A 202 0.58 15.21 2.67
N SER A 203 -0.15 15.51 1.61
CA SER A 203 -1.61 15.67 1.68
C SER A 203 -2.28 14.33 1.95
N PHE A 204 -3.53 14.33 2.44
CA PHE A 204 -4.26 13.09 2.67
C PHE A 204 -4.42 12.25 1.38
N SER A 205 -4.56 12.89 0.23
CA SER A 205 -4.62 12.20 -1.06
C SER A 205 -3.29 11.55 -1.45
N GLU A 206 -2.15 12.20 -1.15
CA GLU A 206 -0.82 11.61 -1.34
C GLU A 206 -0.62 10.40 -0.42
N VAL A 207 -1.02 10.48 0.87
CA VAL A 207 -1.02 9.34 1.79
C VAL A 207 -1.85 8.19 1.22
N ALA A 208 -3.08 8.47 0.81
CA ALA A 208 -3.97 7.45 0.26
C ALA A 208 -3.38 6.79 -1.01
N ASN A 209 -2.78 7.57 -1.89
CA ASN A 209 -2.14 7.07 -3.12
C ASN A 209 -0.91 6.20 -2.82
N GLU A 210 -0.05 6.61 -1.89
CA GLU A 210 1.11 5.81 -1.49
C GLU A 210 0.68 4.46 -0.90
N ILE A 211 -0.21 4.49 0.09
CA ILE A 211 -0.65 3.28 0.78
C ILE A 211 -1.45 2.36 -0.14
N ALA A 212 -2.35 2.89 -0.96
CA ALA A 212 -3.10 2.10 -1.94
C ALA A 212 -2.18 1.49 -3.02
N SER A 213 -1.03 2.11 -3.28
CA SER A 213 0.01 1.57 -4.17
C SER A 213 0.94 0.57 -3.47
N GLY A 214 0.68 0.21 -2.21
CA GLY A 214 1.50 -0.72 -1.44
C GLY A 214 2.83 -0.12 -0.99
N ARG A 215 2.94 1.19 -0.85
CA ARG A 215 4.18 1.88 -0.49
C ARG A 215 4.06 2.53 0.90
N PRO A 216 4.54 1.89 1.98
CA PRO A 216 4.76 2.58 3.24
C PRO A 216 5.86 3.62 3.06
N PHE A 217 5.77 4.74 3.75
CA PHE A 217 6.71 5.83 3.56
C PHE A 217 7.11 6.49 4.88
N ALA A 218 8.30 7.11 4.89
CA ALA A 218 8.84 7.77 6.06
C ALA A 218 8.39 9.23 6.15
N VAL A 219 8.15 9.67 7.39
CA VAL A 219 7.81 11.04 7.71
C VAL A 219 8.70 11.58 8.84
N ARG A 220 8.91 12.89 8.86
CA ARG A 220 9.58 13.57 9.97
C ARG A 220 8.60 14.54 10.63
N ILE A 221 8.47 14.43 11.93
CA ILE A 221 7.85 15.46 12.77
C ILE A 221 8.92 16.33 13.41
N GLY A 222 8.64 17.61 13.60
CA GLY A 222 9.44 18.55 14.36
C GLY A 222 8.74 18.87 15.66
N TRP A 223 9.40 18.62 16.81
CA TRP A 223 8.84 18.95 18.11
C TRP A 223 8.83 20.47 18.35
N THR A 224 7.79 20.98 18.98
CA THR A 224 7.72 22.39 19.39
C THR A 224 8.81 22.75 20.42
N SER A 225 9.30 21.76 21.17
CA SER A 225 10.45 21.89 22.09
C SER A 225 11.82 21.84 21.39
N GLY A 226 11.85 21.67 20.07
CA GLY A 226 13.08 21.47 19.28
C GLY A 226 13.40 20.01 19.01
N GLY A 227 14.23 19.78 17.98
CA GLY A 227 14.52 18.42 17.50
C GLY A 227 13.44 17.87 16.57
N GLY A 228 13.38 16.56 16.46
CA GLY A 228 12.39 15.88 15.60
C GLY A 228 12.38 14.38 15.82
N HIS A 229 11.47 13.72 15.12
CA HIS A 229 11.35 12.27 15.18
C HIS A 229 10.87 11.74 13.83
N MET A 230 11.22 10.52 13.48
CA MET A 230 10.79 9.88 12.25
C MET A 230 9.88 8.68 12.54
N ASN A 231 8.82 8.61 11.77
CA ASN A 231 7.81 7.56 11.83
C ASN A 231 7.56 6.98 10.43
N VAL A 232 6.82 5.88 10.36
CA VAL A 232 6.36 5.28 9.11
C VAL A 232 4.85 5.42 8.99
N ILE A 233 4.37 6.02 7.91
CA ILE A 233 2.95 5.95 7.55
C ILE A 233 2.72 4.65 6.79
N TYR A 234 1.75 3.86 7.27
CA TYR A 234 1.48 2.55 6.69
C TYR A 234 0.00 2.28 6.41
N GLY A 235 -0.89 3.25 6.69
CA GLY A 235 -2.31 3.08 6.43
C GLY A 235 -3.08 4.39 6.42
N TYR A 236 -4.32 4.33 5.92
CA TYR A 236 -5.28 5.43 5.97
C TYR A 236 -6.71 4.91 6.11
N ASP A 237 -7.59 5.76 6.65
CA ASP A 237 -9.06 5.61 6.62
C ASP A 237 -9.68 6.90 6.07
N SER A 238 -10.23 6.81 4.86
CA SER A 238 -10.81 7.97 4.18
C SER A 238 -12.17 8.39 4.76
N THR A 239 -12.86 7.52 5.49
CA THR A 239 -14.16 7.82 6.09
C THR A 239 -14.00 8.69 7.34
N SER A 240 -13.01 8.36 8.16
CA SER A 240 -12.74 9.05 9.43
C SER A 240 -11.59 10.06 9.34
N ASN A 241 -10.97 10.25 8.16
CA ASN A 241 -9.79 11.09 7.93
C ASN A 241 -8.63 10.71 8.87
N MET A 242 -8.37 9.39 8.98
CA MET A 242 -7.33 8.85 9.86
C MET A 242 -6.15 8.32 9.04
N ILE A 243 -4.97 8.36 9.64
CA ILE A 243 -3.75 7.72 9.13
C ILE A 243 -3.18 6.76 10.17
N ALA A 244 -2.59 5.66 9.70
CA ALA A 244 -1.89 4.70 10.53
C ALA A 244 -0.40 5.01 10.58
N VAL A 245 0.14 5.11 11.78
CA VAL A 245 1.51 5.54 12.07
C VAL A 245 2.23 4.46 12.87
N GLY A 246 3.38 4.04 12.36
CA GLY A 246 4.35 3.19 13.06
C GLY A 246 5.43 4.05 13.71
N ASP A 247 5.60 3.89 15.02
CA ASP A 247 6.56 4.64 15.82
C ASP A 247 7.73 3.74 16.26
N PRO A 248 8.99 4.09 15.91
CA PRO A 248 10.17 3.34 16.32
C PRO A 248 10.57 3.53 17.78
N TRP A 249 10.05 4.54 18.49
CA TRP A 249 10.49 4.81 19.86
C TRP A 249 10.17 3.63 20.80
N PRO A 250 11.13 3.14 21.62
CA PRO A 250 10.94 1.90 22.38
C PRO A 250 9.79 1.93 23.38
N SER A 251 9.54 3.07 24.03
CA SER A 251 8.53 3.19 25.10
C SER A 251 7.16 3.71 24.63
N THR A 252 7.01 4.08 23.34
CA THR A 252 5.72 4.48 22.79
C THR A 252 4.93 3.30 22.23
N GLN A 253 3.62 3.49 22.06
CA GLN A 253 2.79 2.56 21.32
C GLN A 253 3.29 2.46 19.87
N THR A 254 3.60 1.24 19.44
CA THR A 254 4.24 0.99 18.14
C THR A 254 3.35 1.34 16.96
N TYR A 255 2.06 1.04 17.05
CA TYR A 255 1.08 1.24 15.98
C TYR A 255 -0.07 2.07 16.51
N THR A 256 -0.31 3.22 15.87
CA THR A 256 -1.36 4.16 16.28
C THR A 256 -2.15 4.62 15.06
N TRP A 257 -3.41 5.03 15.31
CA TRP A 257 -4.22 5.73 14.33
C TRP A 257 -4.41 7.17 14.80
N TRP A 258 -4.14 8.12 13.90
CA TRP A 258 -4.24 9.55 14.16
C TRP A 258 -5.23 10.20 13.20
N ASN A 259 -6.02 11.17 13.69
CA ASN A 259 -6.68 12.08 12.77
C ASN A 259 -5.60 12.82 11.96
N PHE A 260 -5.79 12.87 10.65
CA PHE A 260 -4.79 13.42 9.72
C PHE A 260 -4.41 14.87 10.09
N ASN A 261 -5.42 15.74 10.29
CA ASN A 261 -5.14 17.14 10.60
C ASN A 261 -4.41 17.32 11.94
N THR A 262 -4.77 16.50 12.94
CA THR A 262 -4.11 16.48 14.23
C THR A 262 -2.67 15.97 14.14
N TYR A 263 -2.38 15.04 13.25
CA TYR A 263 -1.01 14.58 13.03
C TYR A 263 -0.18 15.60 12.25
N VAL A 264 -0.79 16.39 11.36
CA VAL A 264 -0.12 17.49 10.65
C VAL A 264 0.36 18.57 11.62
N ASP A 265 -0.48 18.96 12.57
CA ASP A 265 -0.14 19.96 13.59
C ASP A 265 -1.04 19.78 14.81
N ASN A 266 -0.45 19.67 16.01
CA ASN A 266 -1.20 19.47 17.27
C ASN A 266 -0.65 20.24 18.47
N GLY A 267 0.17 21.24 18.27
CA GLY A 267 0.77 22.04 19.34
C GLY A 267 1.96 21.38 20.05
N SER A 268 2.14 20.05 19.93
CA SER A 268 3.32 19.35 20.45
C SER A 268 4.36 19.13 19.35
N PHE A 269 3.90 18.91 18.13
CA PHE A 269 4.75 18.76 16.96
C PHE A 269 4.02 19.17 15.67
N GLN A 270 4.81 19.37 14.62
CA GLN A 270 4.35 19.54 13.25
C GLN A 270 4.95 18.46 12.35
N TRP A 271 4.20 17.92 11.42
CA TRP A 271 4.70 17.05 10.36
C TRP A 271 5.40 17.89 9.29
N THR A 272 6.73 17.81 9.24
CA THR A 272 7.58 18.74 8.47
C THR A 272 8.04 18.19 7.12
N HIS A 273 8.26 16.88 7.00
CA HIS A 273 8.80 16.25 5.79
C HIS A 273 8.18 14.89 5.54
N SER A 274 8.14 14.48 4.28
CA SER A 274 7.61 13.19 3.84
C SER A 274 8.48 12.63 2.72
N ARG A 275 9.01 11.43 2.88
CA ARG A 275 9.72 10.74 1.79
C ARG A 275 8.79 9.70 1.18
N ILE A 276 8.24 10.02 0.01
CA ILE A 276 7.26 9.20 -0.71
C ILE A 276 7.88 8.57 -1.97
N GLY A 277 7.17 7.64 -2.61
CA GLY A 277 7.59 6.97 -3.84
C GLY A 277 8.63 5.86 -3.63
N ILE A 278 8.83 5.40 -2.40
CA ILE A 278 9.81 4.33 -2.10
C ILE A 278 9.30 2.99 -2.63
N HIS A 279 10.11 2.32 -3.46
CA HIS A 279 9.81 0.95 -3.91
C HIS A 279 11.07 0.18 -4.34
N ALA A 280 11.04 -1.15 -4.15
CA ALA A 280 12.12 -2.07 -4.52
C ALA A 280 12.13 -2.42 -6.01
#